data_d6fc761db5ceab61a012b5bb0d07cfdc
#
_entry.id   d6fc761db5ceab61a012b5bb0d07cfdc
#
_cell.length_a   1.000
_cell.length_b   1.000
_cell.length_c   1.000
_cell.angle_alpha   90.00
_cell.angle_beta   90.00
_cell.angle_gamma   90.00
#
_symmetry.space_group_name_H-M   'P 1'
#
loop_
_entity.id
_entity.type
_entity.pdbx_description
1 polymer ?
#
loop_
_entity_poly.entity_id
_entity_poly.type
_entity_poly.pdbx_seq_one_letter_code
_entity_poly.pdbx_strand_id
1 'polypeptide(L)'
;VIFQRTVLSGLVAELPPEVWTSDEVERRLAPLYGRLKLPEGRLELMTGIRERRFWPQAIRPSAASALAGRRAMQAAGVGPADVDLLIHSSVCRDRLEPSTAAYVHGLLGLGPQAQILDVSNACLGFLNAVALAAGMVESGQIRRALVCSGEDGRPLVERTIRLLNEDLALTRETIKPYFANLTIGAGGAAAVVSRDDLAGPGAIRLLGGAAETDSSANGLCEGDTSFAELDMRTDSEALLAAGVALAQRCWGRFKGVTGWDESTPHRVVTHQVGRRHSSLLFEKLGLDPAKDYQSFDRLGNVGSVSVPATLALGIAEGRIKPGERVALLGIGSGLASMMLAVECQ
;
A
#
# COMPACT_ATOMS: atom_id res chain seq x y z
N VAL A 1 3.84 16.14 -11.91
CA VAL A 1 5.31 16.26 -11.75
C VAL A 1 6.02 15.35 -12.74
N ILE A 2 7.19 15.77 -13.23
CA ILE A 2 8.12 14.97 -14.04
C ILE A 2 9.43 14.84 -13.25
N PHE A 3 10.03 13.67 -13.30
CA PHE A 3 11.33 13.39 -12.71
C PHE A 3 12.32 13.03 -13.83
N GLN A 4 13.55 13.52 -13.74
CA GLN A 4 14.56 13.34 -14.79
C GLN A 4 15.69 12.41 -14.35
N ARG A 5 16.05 12.46 -13.09
CA ARG A 5 17.24 11.82 -12.53
C ARG A 5 16.97 10.90 -11.35
N THR A 6 15.71 10.68 -11.02
CA THR A 6 15.35 9.89 -9.83
C THR A 6 15.12 8.43 -10.18
N VAL A 7 15.69 7.55 -9.36
CA VAL A 7 15.50 6.09 -9.42
C VAL A 7 15.14 5.53 -8.04
N LEU A 8 14.47 4.38 -8.07
CA LEU A 8 14.29 3.52 -6.91
C LEU A 8 15.22 2.32 -7.04
N SER A 9 16.01 2.05 -6.02
CA SER A 9 16.90 0.88 -5.93
C SER A 9 16.52 0.02 -4.75
N GLY A 10 16.76 -1.30 -4.83
CA GLY A 10 16.53 -2.21 -3.74
C GLY A 10 15.07 -2.29 -3.28
N LEU A 11 14.10 -2.13 -4.20
CA LEU A 11 12.69 -2.30 -3.86
C LEU A 11 12.43 -3.73 -3.37
N VAL A 12 11.88 -3.85 -2.16
CA VAL A 12 11.59 -5.14 -1.52
C VAL A 12 10.19 -5.16 -0.90
N ALA A 13 9.63 -6.37 -0.84
CA ALA A 13 8.49 -6.71 -0.01
C ALA A 13 8.94 -7.62 1.14
N GLU A 14 8.50 -7.32 2.36
CA GLU A 14 8.67 -8.15 3.54
C GLU A 14 7.33 -8.76 3.91
N LEU A 15 7.17 -10.06 3.68
CA LEU A 15 5.90 -10.75 3.85
C LEU A 15 5.89 -11.56 5.14
N PRO A 16 4.88 -11.36 6.00
CA PRO A 16 4.70 -12.18 7.20
C PRO A 16 4.52 -13.67 6.86
N PRO A 17 4.98 -14.59 7.73
CA PRO A 17 4.93 -16.01 7.46
C PRO A 17 3.57 -16.67 7.71
N GLU A 18 2.74 -16.12 8.60
CA GLU A 18 1.46 -16.73 8.95
C GLU A 18 0.40 -16.41 7.90
N VAL A 19 -0.26 -17.45 7.40
CA VAL A 19 -1.31 -17.35 6.38
C VAL A 19 -2.67 -17.60 7.01
N TRP A 20 -3.61 -16.68 6.81
CA TRP A 20 -5.02 -16.86 7.11
C TRP A 20 -5.83 -16.88 5.82
N THR A 21 -6.47 -18.00 5.54
CA THR A 21 -7.39 -18.09 4.41
C THR A 21 -8.70 -17.37 4.70
N SER A 22 -9.46 -17.05 3.66
CA SER A 22 -10.82 -16.51 3.84
C SER A 22 -11.72 -17.47 4.60
N ASP A 23 -11.59 -18.77 4.38
CA ASP A 23 -12.30 -19.81 5.16
C ASP A 23 -11.91 -19.81 6.63
N GLU A 24 -10.63 -19.57 6.96
CA GLU A 24 -10.18 -19.44 8.35
C GLU A 24 -10.82 -18.23 9.02
N VAL A 25 -10.90 -17.09 8.32
CA VAL A 25 -11.58 -15.89 8.83
C VAL A 25 -13.07 -16.16 9.05
N GLU A 26 -13.73 -16.83 8.10
CA GLU A 26 -15.16 -17.19 8.23
C GLU A 26 -15.39 -18.19 9.37
N ARG A 27 -14.51 -19.18 9.56
CA ARG A 27 -14.60 -20.09 10.72
C ARG A 27 -14.51 -19.35 12.05
N ARG A 28 -13.68 -18.32 12.15
CA ARG A 28 -13.59 -17.45 13.34
C ARG A 28 -14.83 -16.59 13.54
N LEU A 29 -15.62 -16.37 12.50
CA LEU A 29 -16.91 -15.67 12.50
C LEU A 29 -18.11 -16.62 12.64
N ALA A 30 -17.90 -17.90 12.98
CA ALA A 30 -18.98 -18.90 13.07
C ALA A 30 -20.17 -18.46 13.96
N PRO A 31 -19.99 -17.79 15.12
CA PRO A 31 -21.12 -17.26 15.89
C PRO A 31 -21.98 -16.25 15.13
N LEU A 32 -21.35 -15.30 14.41
CA LEU A 32 -22.04 -14.35 13.55
C LEU A 32 -22.77 -15.05 12.40
N TYR A 33 -22.07 -15.96 11.70
CA TYR A 33 -22.61 -16.68 10.54
C TYR A 33 -23.83 -17.50 10.91
N GLY A 34 -23.77 -18.22 12.05
CA GLY A 34 -24.90 -18.99 12.57
C GLY A 34 -26.09 -18.09 12.93
N ARG A 35 -25.84 -17.00 13.67
CA ARG A 35 -26.88 -16.06 14.11
C ARG A 35 -27.60 -15.38 12.95
N LEU A 36 -26.83 -14.89 11.95
CA LEU A 36 -27.38 -14.16 10.82
C LEU A 36 -27.70 -15.06 9.62
N LYS A 37 -27.47 -16.37 9.72
CA LYS A 37 -27.67 -17.36 8.65
C LYS A 37 -26.96 -16.93 7.35
N LEU A 38 -25.67 -16.58 7.47
CA LEU A 38 -24.84 -16.19 6.33
C LEU A 38 -24.31 -17.47 5.64
N PRO A 39 -24.26 -17.50 4.28
CA PRO A 39 -23.64 -18.61 3.58
C PRO A 39 -22.12 -18.57 3.72
N GLU A 40 -21.49 -19.74 3.78
CA GLU A 40 -20.03 -19.91 3.79
C GLU A 40 -19.42 -19.59 2.40
N GLY A 41 -18.11 -19.32 2.35
CA GLY A 41 -17.38 -18.99 1.13
C GLY A 41 -17.66 -17.58 0.59
N ARG A 42 -18.39 -16.77 1.33
CA ARG A 42 -18.82 -15.44 0.91
C ARG A 42 -17.69 -14.44 0.85
N LEU A 43 -16.75 -14.51 1.78
CA LEU A 43 -15.65 -13.54 1.86
C LEU A 43 -14.75 -13.63 0.61
N GLU A 44 -14.34 -14.82 0.21
CA GLU A 44 -13.56 -15.02 -1.01
C GLU A 44 -14.37 -14.68 -2.26
N LEU A 45 -15.61 -15.14 -2.33
CA LEU A 45 -16.51 -14.88 -3.47
C LEU A 45 -16.66 -13.38 -3.75
N MET A 46 -16.86 -12.57 -2.72
CA MET A 46 -17.09 -11.14 -2.85
C MET A 46 -15.82 -10.34 -3.13
N THR A 47 -14.69 -10.75 -2.56
CA THR A 47 -13.45 -9.97 -2.58
C THR A 47 -12.44 -10.47 -3.60
N GLY A 48 -12.45 -11.77 -3.90
CA GLY A 48 -11.40 -12.45 -4.65
C GLY A 48 -10.14 -12.73 -3.83
N ILE A 49 -10.18 -12.45 -2.52
CA ILE A 49 -9.05 -12.66 -1.61
C ILE A 49 -9.16 -14.08 -1.05
N ARG A 50 -8.22 -14.94 -1.42
CA ARG A 50 -8.13 -16.31 -0.91
C ARG A 50 -7.48 -16.35 0.46
N GLU A 51 -6.40 -15.56 0.64
CA GLU A 51 -5.61 -15.51 1.84
C GLU A 51 -5.04 -14.11 2.11
N ARG A 52 -4.64 -13.88 3.34
CA ARG A 52 -3.85 -12.73 3.77
C ARG A 52 -2.78 -13.21 4.73
N ARG A 53 -1.77 -12.36 4.94
CA ARG A 53 -0.63 -12.71 5.78
C ARG A 53 -0.60 -11.86 7.02
N PHE A 54 -0.15 -12.48 8.13
CA PHE A 54 0.04 -11.80 9.40
C PHE A 54 1.36 -12.19 10.05
N TRP A 55 1.88 -11.29 10.85
CA TRP A 55 2.97 -11.63 11.75
C TRP A 55 2.47 -12.62 12.81
N PRO A 56 3.28 -13.61 13.25
CA PRO A 56 2.85 -14.61 14.26
C PRO A 56 2.41 -13.97 15.57
N GLN A 57 2.99 -12.84 15.90
CA GLN A 57 2.57 -11.94 16.97
C GLN A 57 2.48 -10.53 16.39
N ALA A 58 1.56 -9.72 16.92
CA ALA A 58 1.46 -8.33 16.51
C ALA A 58 2.82 -7.64 16.71
N ILE A 59 3.33 -7.05 15.65
CA ILE A 59 4.56 -6.28 15.69
C ILE A 59 4.27 -4.80 15.45
N ARG A 60 5.17 -3.96 15.94
CA ARG A 60 5.01 -2.52 15.69
C ARG A 60 5.28 -2.20 14.22
N PRO A 61 4.55 -1.25 13.62
CA PRO A 61 4.81 -0.76 12.27
C PRO A 61 6.28 -0.38 12.03
N SER A 62 6.95 0.21 13.03
CA SER A 62 8.38 0.50 12.96
C SER A 62 9.25 -0.75 12.76
N ALA A 63 8.90 -1.86 13.42
CA ALA A 63 9.66 -3.10 13.30
C ALA A 63 9.47 -3.72 11.89
N ALA A 64 8.24 -3.75 11.37
CA ALA A 64 7.96 -4.20 10.01
C ALA A 64 8.68 -3.34 8.96
N SER A 65 8.65 -2.00 9.14
CA SER A 65 9.37 -1.05 8.30
C SER A 65 10.89 -1.26 8.35
N ALA A 66 11.44 -1.49 9.54
CA ALA A 66 12.89 -1.71 9.71
C ALA A 66 13.36 -3.02 9.07
N LEU A 67 12.54 -4.09 9.12
CA LEU A 67 12.84 -5.33 8.40
C LEU A 67 12.95 -5.09 6.89
N ALA A 68 11.96 -4.44 6.29
CA ALA A 68 11.96 -4.08 4.87
C ALA A 68 13.11 -3.10 4.55
N GLY A 69 13.32 -2.07 5.36
CA GLY A 69 14.36 -1.05 5.17
C GLY A 69 15.76 -1.64 5.16
N ARG A 70 16.06 -2.57 6.08
CA ARG A 70 17.35 -3.27 6.12
C ARG A 70 17.62 -4.05 4.84
N ARG A 71 16.61 -4.78 4.36
CA ARG A 71 16.71 -5.54 3.10
C ARG A 71 16.85 -4.62 1.88
N ALA A 72 16.12 -3.50 1.86
CA ALA A 72 16.21 -2.53 0.77
C ALA A 72 17.61 -1.89 0.69
N MET A 73 18.16 -1.46 1.83
CA MET A 73 19.54 -0.94 1.88
C MET A 73 20.55 -1.98 1.42
N GLN A 74 20.43 -3.23 1.89
CA GLN A 74 21.31 -4.32 1.49
C GLN A 74 21.22 -4.58 -0.03
N ALA A 75 20.01 -4.66 -0.59
CA ALA A 75 19.79 -4.88 -2.01
C ALA A 75 20.28 -3.72 -2.88
N ALA A 76 20.22 -2.49 -2.37
CA ALA A 76 20.73 -1.30 -3.05
C ALA A 76 22.25 -1.08 -2.85
N GLY A 77 22.91 -1.85 -1.99
CA GLY A 77 24.33 -1.63 -1.63
C GLY A 77 24.56 -0.34 -0.85
N VAL A 78 23.59 0.11 -0.03
CA VAL A 78 23.61 1.36 0.71
C VAL A 78 23.80 1.09 2.19
N GLY A 79 24.79 1.73 2.79
CA GLY A 79 25.04 1.66 4.24
C GLY A 79 24.19 2.65 5.04
N PRO A 80 24.04 2.44 6.37
CA PRO A 80 23.29 3.37 7.22
C PRO A 80 23.80 4.82 7.21
N ALA A 81 25.10 5.02 7.01
CA ALA A 81 25.71 6.35 6.91
C ALA A 81 25.44 7.08 5.59
N ASP A 82 24.95 6.36 4.57
CA ASP A 82 24.69 6.92 3.24
C ASP A 82 23.27 7.47 3.08
N VAL A 83 22.42 7.32 4.09
CA VAL A 83 21.04 7.76 4.07
C VAL A 83 20.95 9.19 4.60
N ASP A 84 20.46 10.11 3.77
CA ASP A 84 20.26 11.53 4.13
C ASP A 84 18.85 11.76 4.70
N LEU A 85 17.87 10.95 4.30
CA LEU A 85 16.48 11.07 4.70
C LEU A 85 15.85 9.69 4.88
N LEU A 86 15.16 9.48 6.01
CA LEU A 86 14.28 8.36 6.23
C LEU A 86 12.83 8.85 6.22
N ILE A 87 11.99 8.25 5.38
CA ILE A 87 10.54 8.47 5.42
C ILE A 87 9.86 7.15 5.80
N HIS A 88 9.18 7.15 6.94
CA HIS A 88 8.22 6.10 7.28
C HIS A 88 6.85 6.48 6.73
N SER A 89 6.18 5.55 6.05
CA SER A 89 4.90 5.81 5.42
C SER A 89 3.96 4.62 5.59
N SER A 90 3.02 4.74 6.50
CA SER A 90 2.05 3.67 6.81
C SER A 90 0.72 4.24 7.28
N VAL A 91 -0.34 3.44 7.18
CA VAL A 91 -1.61 3.71 7.86
C VAL A 91 -1.42 3.54 9.36
N CYS A 92 -0.78 2.43 9.74
CA CYS A 92 -0.48 2.10 11.12
C CYS A 92 0.67 2.95 11.68
N ARG A 93 0.61 3.29 12.97
CA ARG A 93 1.65 4.03 13.69
C ARG A 93 1.99 3.34 14.99
N ASP A 94 3.24 3.47 15.43
CA ASP A 94 3.65 2.99 16.74
C ASP A 94 2.97 3.79 17.86
N ARG A 95 2.97 5.12 17.71
CA ARG A 95 2.47 6.11 18.66
C ARG A 95 2.11 7.41 17.92
N LEU A 96 1.40 8.29 18.61
CA LEU A 96 1.22 9.66 18.15
C LEU A 96 2.53 10.47 18.28
N GLU A 97 3.31 10.20 19.32
CA GLU A 97 4.60 10.85 19.63
C GLU A 97 5.51 9.85 20.36
N PRO A 98 6.79 9.75 19.98
CA PRO A 98 7.44 10.37 18.82
C PRO A 98 6.97 9.76 17.49
N SER A 99 7.49 10.31 16.36
CA SER A 99 7.23 9.76 15.02
C SER A 99 7.66 8.29 14.92
N THR A 100 6.97 7.50 14.13
CA THR A 100 7.36 6.11 13.87
C THR A 100 8.73 6.03 13.19
N ALA A 101 9.05 7.02 12.33
CA ALA A 101 10.36 7.15 11.70
C ALA A 101 11.51 7.23 12.73
N ALA A 102 11.29 7.81 13.91
CA ALA A 102 12.32 7.86 14.96
C ALA A 102 12.70 6.45 15.46
N TYR A 103 11.72 5.56 15.60
CA TYR A 103 11.99 4.17 15.95
C TYR A 103 12.68 3.42 14.82
N VAL A 104 12.24 3.60 13.58
CA VAL A 104 12.84 2.96 12.38
C VAL A 104 14.30 3.40 12.26
N HIS A 105 14.59 4.68 12.44
CA HIS A 105 15.96 5.23 12.42
C HIS A 105 16.87 4.50 13.42
N GLY A 106 16.43 4.37 14.68
CA GLY A 106 17.18 3.65 15.71
C GLY A 106 17.36 2.16 15.41
N LEU A 107 16.30 1.48 14.93
CA LEU A 107 16.34 0.06 14.57
C LEU A 107 17.27 -0.24 13.39
N LEU A 108 17.44 0.71 12.47
CA LEU A 108 18.34 0.60 11.32
C LEU A 108 19.77 1.07 11.62
N GLY A 109 19.98 1.75 12.74
CA GLY A 109 21.29 2.33 13.10
C GLY A 109 21.72 3.42 12.14
N LEU A 110 20.79 4.24 11.64
CA LEU A 110 21.12 5.33 10.73
C LEU A 110 21.97 6.40 11.44
N GLY A 111 22.75 7.14 10.66
CA GLY A 111 23.58 8.21 11.20
C GLY A 111 22.76 9.43 11.64
N PRO A 112 23.29 10.25 12.57
CA PRO A 112 22.58 11.41 13.13
C PRO A 112 22.29 12.52 12.10
N GLN A 113 22.91 12.46 10.91
CA GLN A 113 22.66 13.38 9.81
C GLN A 113 21.38 13.05 9.04
N ALA A 114 20.85 11.82 9.17
CA ALA A 114 19.63 11.42 8.47
C ALA A 114 18.42 12.15 9.05
N GLN A 115 17.75 12.94 8.22
CA GLN A 115 16.46 13.53 8.57
C GLN A 115 15.41 12.43 8.67
N ILE A 116 14.35 12.63 9.46
CA ILE A 116 13.27 11.67 9.64
C ILE A 116 11.92 12.31 9.45
N LEU A 117 11.01 11.62 8.74
CA LEU A 117 9.63 12.06 8.51
C LEU A 117 8.67 10.88 8.62
N ASP A 118 7.49 11.11 9.20
CA ASP A 118 6.31 10.27 8.96
C ASP A 118 5.45 10.92 7.89
N VAL A 119 5.08 10.16 6.85
CA VAL A 119 4.11 10.56 5.82
C VAL A 119 2.88 9.69 5.95
N SER A 120 1.75 10.28 6.27
CA SER A 120 0.48 9.57 6.39
C SER A 120 -0.52 10.12 5.37
N ASN A 121 -0.93 9.25 4.45
CA ASN A 121 -2.02 9.51 3.50
C ASN A 121 -2.71 8.20 3.14
N ALA A 122 -3.23 7.52 4.15
CA ALA A 122 -3.87 6.21 4.03
C ALA A 122 -3.03 5.26 3.14
N CYS A 123 -3.64 4.55 2.20
CA CYS A 123 -2.97 3.59 1.32
C CYS A 123 -1.98 4.23 0.32
N LEU A 124 -1.93 5.56 0.24
CA LEU A 124 -1.01 6.29 -0.65
C LEU A 124 0.32 6.65 -0.01
N GLY A 125 0.48 6.39 1.28
CA GLY A 125 1.66 6.85 2.04
C GLY A 125 2.98 6.57 1.33
N PHE A 126 3.20 5.35 0.83
CA PHE A 126 4.43 4.98 0.14
C PHE A 126 4.64 5.77 -1.16
N LEU A 127 3.64 5.88 -2.02
CA LEU A 127 3.76 6.64 -3.26
C LEU A 127 4.00 8.13 -3.01
N ASN A 128 3.33 8.70 -2.00
CA ASN A 128 3.57 10.09 -1.58
C ASN A 128 4.98 10.27 -1.04
N ALA A 129 5.49 9.35 -0.23
CA ALA A 129 6.84 9.38 0.30
C ALA A 129 7.89 9.29 -0.82
N VAL A 130 7.67 8.41 -1.81
CA VAL A 130 8.53 8.32 -3.00
C VAL A 130 8.53 9.63 -3.78
N ALA A 131 7.37 10.22 -4.05
CA ALA A 131 7.26 11.48 -4.79
C ALA A 131 7.91 12.66 -4.03
N LEU A 132 7.76 12.71 -2.70
CA LEU A 132 8.41 13.70 -1.85
C LEU A 132 9.94 13.55 -1.89
N ALA A 133 10.45 12.33 -1.65
CA ALA A 133 11.88 12.04 -1.72
C ALA A 133 12.46 12.37 -3.10
N ALA A 134 11.74 12.01 -4.17
CA ALA A 134 12.13 12.31 -5.53
C ALA A 134 12.27 13.83 -5.77
N GLY A 135 11.32 14.62 -5.29
CA GLY A 135 11.41 16.09 -5.38
C GLY A 135 12.65 16.66 -4.68
N MET A 136 13.01 16.11 -3.51
CA MET A 136 14.21 16.51 -2.76
C MET A 136 15.51 16.06 -3.46
N VAL A 137 15.50 14.87 -4.10
CA VAL A 137 16.63 14.39 -4.92
C VAL A 137 16.82 15.25 -6.17
N GLU A 138 15.73 15.54 -6.92
CA GLU A 138 15.79 16.38 -8.13
C GLU A 138 16.29 17.81 -7.84
N SER A 139 15.91 18.36 -6.68
CA SER A 139 16.36 19.70 -6.24
C SER A 139 17.77 19.71 -5.62
N GLY A 140 18.40 18.54 -5.46
CA GLY A 140 19.73 18.41 -4.87
C GLY A 140 19.80 18.62 -3.36
N GLN A 141 18.67 18.61 -2.65
CA GLN A 141 18.64 18.77 -1.19
C GLN A 141 19.16 17.52 -0.48
N ILE A 142 18.95 16.35 -1.06
CA ILE A 142 19.43 15.05 -0.59
C ILE A 142 19.99 14.23 -1.74
N ARG A 143 20.83 13.27 -1.43
CA ARG A 143 21.38 12.30 -2.39
C ARG A 143 20.63 10.98 -2.35
N ARG A 144 20.24 10.53 -1.16
CA ARG A 144 19.54 9.25 -0.92
C ARG A 144 18.49 9.40 0.17
N ALA A 145 17.29 8.92 -0.12
CA ALA A 145 16.27 8.68 0.88
C ALA A 145 15.97 7.18 1.00
N LEU A 146 15.73 6.70 2.20
CA LEU A 146 15.14 5.41 2.47
C LEU A 146 13.64 5.62 2.73
N VAL A 147 12.78 5.08 1.88
CA VAL A 147 11.33 5.06 2.06
C VAL A 147 10.93 3.68 2.57
N CYS A 148 10.31 3.62 3.75
CA CYS A 148 9.86 2.40 4.39
C CYS A 148 8.38 2.47 4.71
N SER A 149 7.68 1.35 4.57
CA SER A 149 6.30 1.17 5.00
C SER A 149 6.17 -0.14 5.77
N GLY A 150 5.42 -0.13 6.85
CA GLY A 150 5.14 -1.33 7.65
C GLY A 150 3.72 -1.30 8.17
N GLU A 151 2.95 -2.34 7.83
CA GLU A 151 1.55 -2.48 8.21
C GLU A 151 1.37 -3.74 9.05
N ASP A 152 0.60 -3.64 10.12
CA ASP A 152 0.10 -4.79 10.85
C ASP A 152 -1.42 -4.69 11.00
N GLY A 153 -2.13 -5.39 10.12
CA GLY A 153 -3.59 -5.43 10.12
C GLY A 153 -4.20 -6.43 11.11
N ARG A 154 -3.39 -7.31 11.74
CA ARG A 154 -3.89 -8.34 12.67
C ARG A 154 -4.77 -7.76 13.78
N PRO A 155 -4.36 -6.70 14.52
CA PRO A 155 -5.19 -6.15 15.60
C PRO A 155 -6.58 -5.71 15.15
N LEU A 156 -6.66 -5.06 13.96
CA LEU A 156 -7.93 -4.61 13.38
C LEU A 156 -8.82 -5.80 13.02
N VAL A 157 -8.26 -6.81 12.35
CA VAL A 157 -9.03 -8.00 11.92
C VAL A 157 -9.53 -8.78 13.13
N GLU A 158 -8.68 -9.05 14.11
CA GLU A 158 -9.06 -9.77 15.34
C GLU A 158 -10.13 -9.03 16.14
N ARG A 159 -9.97 -7.71 16.28
CA ARG A 159 -10.99 -6.89 16.95
C ARG A 159 -12.32 -6.92 16.20
N THR A 160 -12.28 -6.77 14.86
CA THR A 160 -13.49 -6.83 14.04
C THR A 160 -14.19 -8.18 14.18
N ILE A 161 -13.47 -9.29 14.16
CA ILE A 161 -14.04 -10.62 14.38
C ILE A 161 -14.72 -10.70 15.76
N ARG A 162 -14.05 -10.19 16.79
CA ARG A 162 -14.62 -10.15 18.16
C ARG A 162 -15.90 -9.32 18.21
N LEU A 163 -15.85 -8.07 17.71
CA LEU A 163 -17.02 -7.19 17.66
C LEU A 163 -18.21 -7.84 16.95
N LEU A 164 -17.97 -8.41 15.77
CA LEU A 164 -19.03 -9.04 14.96
C LEU A 164 -19.65 -10.28 15.64
N ASN A 165 -18.87 -11.00 16.43
CA ASN A 165 -19.36 -12.17 17.18
C ASN A 165 -20.12 -11.79 18.46
N GLU A 166 -19.64 -10.80 19.21
CA GLU A 166 -20.12 -10.43 20.54
C GLU A 166 -21.30 -9.46 20.52
N ASP A 167 -21.36 -8.55 19.54
CA ASP A 167 -22.47 -7.58 19.44
C ASP A 167 -23.70 -8.26 18.82
N LEU A 168 -24.61 -8.68 19.67
CA LEU A 168 -25.85 -9.35 19.30
C LEU A 168 -26.89 -8.43 18.63
N ALA A 169 -26.73 -7.11 18.72
CA ALA A 169 -27.60 -6.13 18.07
C ALA A 169 -27.31 -5.98 16.56
N LEU A 170 -26.15 -6.42 16.11
CA LEU A 170 -25.78 -6.34 14.71
C LEU A 170 -26.67 -7.20 13.81
N THR A 171 -27.08 -6.62 12.69
CA THR A 171 -27.91 -7.23 11.64
C THR A 171 -27.12 -7.40 10.35
N ARG A 172 -27.72 -8.04 9.32
CA ARG A 172 -27.10 -8.15 7.99
C ARG A 172 -26.78 -6.80 7.35
N GLU A 173 -27.51 -5.75 7.66
CA GLU A 173 -27.25 -4.39 7.17
C GLU A 173 -26.13 -3.72 7.94
N THR A 174 -26.16 -3.77 9.27
CA THR A 174 -25.23 -3.04 10.13
C THR A 174 -23.83 -3.67 10.20
N ILE A 175 -23.64 -4.90 9.72
CA ILE A 175 -22.31 -5.52 9.59
C ILE A 175 -21.55 -5.08 8.32
N LYS A 176 -22.24 -4.55 7.30
CA LYS A 176 -21.63 -4.21 6.00
C LYS A 176 -20.40 -3.29 6.12
N PRO A 177 -20.41 -2.23 6.96
CA PRO A 177 -19.26 -1.33 7.11
C PRO A 177 -17.98 -2.00 7.62
N TYR A 178 -18.09 -3.16 8.26
CA TYR A 178 -16.96 -3.90 8.83
C TYR A 178 -16.33 -4.93 7.90
N PHE A 179 -16.98 -5.26 6.76
CA PHE A 179 -16.47 -6.29 5.85
C PHE A 179 -15.11 -5.94 5.24
N ALA A 180 -14.86 -4.65 4.98
CA ALA A 180 -13.59 -4.19 4.47
C ALA A 180 -12.43 -4.54 5.42
N ASN A 181 -12.65 -4.50 6.74
CA ASN A 181 -11.65 -4.83 7.75
C ASN A 181 -11.16 -6.27 7.62
N LEU A 182 -12.05 -7.20 7.23
CA LEU A 182 -11.72 -8.62 7.08
C LEU A 182 -10.83 -8.91 5.85
N THR A 183 -10.64 -7.93 4.98
CA THR A 183 -9.77 -8.03 3.81
C THR A 183 -8.33 -7.59 4.08
N ILE A 184 -8.09 -7.00 5.24
CA ILE A 184 -6.79 -6.40 5.59
C ILE A 184 -5.77 -7.49 5.90
N GLY A 185 -4.53 -7.26 5.43
CA GLY A 185 -3.36 -8.06 5.72
C GLY A 185 -2.27 -7.28 6.45
N ALA A 186 -1.09 -7.85 6.52
CA ALA A 186 0.10 -7.24 7.09
C ALA A 186 1.30 -7.41 6.15
N GLY A 187 2.32 -6.56 6.31
CA GLY A 187 3.55 -6.64 5.52
C GLY A 187 4.43 -5.40 5.67
N GLY A 188 5.57 -5.44 5.02
CA GLY A 188 6.46 -4.31 4.89
C GLY A 188 6.94 -4.12 3.45
N ALA A 189 7.29 -2.91 3.09
CA ALA A 189 7.95 -2.59 1.84
C ALA A 189 8.95 -1.46 2.04
N ALA A 190 10.03 -1.46 1.28
CA ALA A 190 10.99 -0.37 1.30
C ALA A 190 11.72 -0.23 -0.04
N ALA A 191 12.21 0.97 -0.31
CA ALA A 191 13.09 1.27 -1.43
C ALA A 191 14.03 2.42 -1.07
N VAL A 192 15.22 2.42 -1.67
CA VAL A 192 16.13 3.57 -1.67
C VAL A 192 15.79 4.45 -2.87
N VAL A 193 15.43 5.69 -2.63
CA VAL A 193 15.21 6.71 -3.66
C VAL A 193 16.47 7.54 -3.79
N SER A 194 17.04 7.60 -4.97
CA SER A 194 18.30 8.31 -5.19
C SER A 194 18.39 8.91 -6.59
N ARG A 195 19.47 9.65 -6.81
CA ARG A 195 19.84 10.10 -8.15
C ARG A 195 20.34 8.91 -8.98
N ASP A 196 20.13 8.96 -10.30
CA ASP A 196 20.45 7.90 -11.25
C ASP A 196 21.94 7.49 -11.28
N ASP A 197 22.85 8.46 -11.07
CA ASP A 197 24.30 8.22 -11.00
C ASP A 197 24.73 7.47 -9.70
N LEU A 198 23.82 7.29 -8.77
CA LEU A 198 24.00 6.52 -7.52
C LEU A 198 23.22 5.21 -7.53
N ALA A 199 22.62 4.86 -8.67
CA ALA A 199 21.79 3.67 -8.81
C ALA A 199 22.59 2.38 -8.73
N GLY A 200 22.03 1.39 -8.03
CA GLY A 200 22.48 -0.01 -8.11
C GLY A 200 21.85 -0.76 -9.28
N PRO A 201 22.27 -2.01 -9.50
CA PRO A 201 21.66 -2.88 -10.51
C PRO A 201 20.15 -3.04 -10.31
N GLY A 202 19.39 -3.14 -11.41
CA GLY A 202 17.94 -3.34 -11.36
C GLY A 202 17.18 -2.13 -10.81
N ALA A 203 17.72 -0.94 -10.97
CA ALA A 203 17.06 0.29 -10.58
C ALA A 203 15.77 0.51 -11.39
N ILE A 204 14.81 1.18 -10.79
CA ILE A 204 13.53 1.54 -11.40
C ILE A 204 13.53 3.06 -11.59
N ARG A 205 13.54 3.52 -12.85
CA ARG A 205 13.42 4.96 -13.13
C ARG A 205 12.04 5.47 -12.78
N LEU A 206 11.99 6.53 -12.01
CA LEU A 206 10.77 7.28 -11.77
C LEU A 206 10.65 8.37 -12.85
N LEU A 207 9.59 8.31 -13.65
CA LEU A 207 9.43 9.18 -14.81
C LEU A 207 8.57 10.41 -14.53
N GLY A 208 7.53 10.22 -13.72
CA GLY A 208 6.61 11.30 -13.38
C GLY A 208 5.29 10.78 -12.83
N GLY A 209 4.35 11.68 -12.64
CA GLY A 209 3.05 11.29 -12.14
C GLY A 209 2.10 12.45 -11.89
N ALA A 210 0.90 12.11 -11.45
CA ALA A 210 -0.15 13.05 -11.11
C ALA A 210 -0.86 12.62 -9.81
N ALA A 211 -1.47 13.58 -9.14
CA ALA A 211 -2.32 13.35 -7.97
C ALA A 211 -3.61 14.15 -8.09
N GLU A 212 -4.69 13.62 -7.54
CA GLU A 212 -6.00 14.22 -7.40
C GLU A 212 -6.57 13.95 -6.01
N THR A 213 -7.31 14.90 -5.47
CA THR A 213 -7.94 14.77 -4.15
C THR A 213 -9.40 15.21 -4.23
N ASP A 214 -10.27 14.47 -3.54
CA ASP A 214 -11.69 14.79 -3.38
C ASP A 214 -12.08 14.64 -1.91
N SER A 215 -11.92 15.70 -1.15
CA SER A 215 -12.22 15.70 0.30
C SER A 215 -13.71 15.70 0.63
N SER A 216 -14.59 15.86 -0.35
CA SER A 216 -16.04 15.74 -0.12
C SER A 216 -16.45 14.29 0.22
N ALA A 217 -15.60 13.32 -0.09
CA ALA A 217 -15.80 11.89 0.15
C ALA A 217 -15.01 11.35 1.36
N ASN A 218 -14.46 12.20 2.23
CA ASN A 218 -13.59 11.79 3.33
C ASN A 218 -14.28 10.87 4.35
N GLY A 219 -15.57 11.06 4.63
CA GLY A 219 -16.33 10.23 5.56
C GLY A 219 -16.69 8.82 5.05
N LEU A 220 -16.36 8.46 3.80
CA LEU A 220 -16.72 7.15 3.25
C LEU A 220 -15.86 5.99 3.81
N CYS A 221 -14.68 6.29 4.32
CA CYS A 221 -13.81 5.35 5.00
C CYS A 221 -13.04 6.06 6.10
N GLU A 222 -13.41 5.79 7.33
CA GLU A 222 -12.81 6.39 8.51
C GLU A 222 -12.28 5.30 9.43
N GLY A 223 -11.08 5.50 9.98
CA GLY A 223 -10.48 4.64 10.97
C GLY A 223 -9.95 5.45 12.13
N ASP A 224 -10.28 5.06 13.36
CA ASP A 224 -9.77 5.69 14.56
C ASP A 224 -8.51 4.98 15.05
N THR A 225 -7.55 5.74 15.56
CA THR A 225 -6.18 5.30 15.84
C THR A 225 -5.87 5.12 17.31
N SER A 226 -6.84 5.04 18.19
CA SER A 226 -6.46 4.62 19.54
C SER A 226 -6.04 3.15 19.47
N PHE A 227 -4.78 2.87 19.79
CA PHE A 227 -4.20 1.51 19.79
C PHE A 227 -5.01 0.51 20.64
N ALA A 228 -5.84 1.01 21.53
CA ALA A 228 -6.79 0.23 22.33
C ALA A 228 -8.13 0.00 21.62
N GLU A 229 -8.47 0.82 20.63
CA GLU A 229 -9.79 0.83 19.99
C GLU A 229 -9.71 1.09 18.47
N LEU A 230 -8.94 0.23 17.75
CA LEU A 230 -8.94 0.25 16.29
C LEU A 230 -10.34 -0.07 15.77
N ASP A 231 -11.09 0.95 15.35
CA ASP A 231 -12.35 0.80 14.64
C ASP A 231 -12.17 1.39 13.23
N MET A 232 -12.64 0.68 12.23
CA MET A 232 -12.68 1.18 10.87
C MET A 232 -14.05 0.88 10.28
N ARG A 233 -14.66 1.88 9.67
CA ARG A 233 -15.95 1.78 8.99
C ARG A 233 -15.84 2.25 7.57
N THR A 234 -16.39 1.48 6.65
CA THR A 234 -16.30 1.74 5.22
C THR A 234 -17.65 1.57 4.54
N ASP A 235 -18.13 2.61 3.88
CA ASP A 235 -19.18 2.47 2.86
C ASP A 235 -18.52 2.00 1.56
N SER A 236 -18.40 0.69 1.39
CA SER A 236 -17.65 0.09 0.29
C SER A 236 -18.25 0.38 -1.08
N GLU A 237 -19.55 0.58 -1.21
CA GLU A 237 -20.22 0.86 -2.49
C GLU A 237 -20.02 2.32 -2.91
N ALA A 238 -20.28 3.25 -2.00
CA ALA A 238 -20.05 4.67 -2.27
C ALA A 238 -18.55 4.96 -2.46
N LEU A 239 -17.68 4.33 -1.66
CA LEU A 239 -16.22 4.45 -1.79
C LEU A 239 -15.73 3.95 -3.16
N LEU A 240 -16.24 2.82 -3.65
CA LEU A 240 -15.88 2.29 -4.96
C LEU A 240 -16.28 3.27 -6.07
N ALA A 241 -17.51 3.78 -6.04
CA ALA A 241 -18.00 4.70 -7.07
C ALA A 241 -17.21 6.03 -7.08
N ALA A 242 -17.03 6.66 -5.90
CA ALA A 242 -16.28 7.91 -5.76
C ALA A 242 -14.80 7.72 -6.13
N GLY A 243 -14.21 6.59 -5.71
CA GLY A 243 -12.81 6.25 -5.99
C GLY A 243 -12.52 6.06 -7.47
N VAL A 244 -13.38 5.38 -8.20
CA VAL A 244 -13.23 5.19 -9.64
C VAL A 244 -13.39 6.51 -10.40
N ALA A 245 -14.36 7.35 -10.02
CA ALA A 245 -14.52 8.69 -10.60
C ALA A 245 -13.28 9.57 -10.37
N LEU A 246 -12.71 9.54 -9.16
CA LEU A 246 -11.45 10.23 -8.84
C LEU A 246 -10.28 9.68 -9.67
N ALA A 247 -10.17 8.37 -9.79
CA ALA A 247 -9.13 7.73 -10.58
C ALA A 247 -9.20 8.11 -12.06
N GLN A 248 -10.39 8.26 -12.65
CA GLN A 248 -10.55 8.74 -14.03
C GLN A 248 -10.00 10.15 -14.22
N ARG A 249 -10.27 11.07 -13.27
CA ARG A 249 -9.71 12.43 -13.32
C ARG A 249 -8.19 12.40 -13.18
N CYS A 250 -7.69 11.62 -12.21
CA CYS A 250 -6.25 11.45 -12.00
C CYS A 250 -5.55 10.85 -13.22
N TRP A 251 -6.15 9.84 -13.88
CA TRP A 251 -5.64 9.23 -15.11
C TRP A 251 -5.55 10.24 -16.26
N GLY A 252 -6.57 11.07 -16.42
CA GLY A 252 -6.54 12.15 -17.40
C GLY A 252 -5.36 13.12 -17.18
N ARG A 253 -5.13 13.54 -15.92
CA ARG A 253 -3.96 14.37 -15.57
C ARG A 253 -2.64 13.63 -15.75
N PHE A 254 -2.58 12.35 -15.35
CA PHE A 254 -1.40 11.51 -15.51
C PHE A 254 -0.98 11.43 -16.99
N LYS A 255 -1.92 11.16 -17.88
CA LYS A 255 -1.68 11.17 -19.35
C LYS A 255 -1.15 12.51 -19.83
N GLY A 256 -1.75 13.61 -19.40
CA GLY A 256 -1.31 14.97 -19.79
C GLY A 256 0.08 15.31 -19.29
N VAL A 257 0.50 14.79 -18.14
CA VAL A 257 1.83 15.04 -17.56
C VAL A 257 2.90 14.15 -18.17
N THR A 258 2.62 12.86 -18.33
CA THR A 258 3.61 11.85 -18.73
C THR A 258 3.70 11.65 -20.25
N GLY A 259 2.67 12.06 -20.98
CA GLY A 259 2.50 11.73 -22.41
C GLY A 259 2.12 10.28 -22.66
N TRP A 260 1.78 9.52 -21.60
CA TRP A 260 1.34 8.14 -21.73
C TRP A 260 -0.14 8.07 -22.13
N ASP A 261 -0.53 6.97 -22.73
CA ASP A 261 -1.90 6.56 -22.99
C ASP A 261 -2.16 5.15 -22.45
N GLU A 262 -3.32 4.58 -22.73
CA GLU A 262 -3.74 3.26 -22.28
C GLU A 262 -2.88 2.12 -22.85
N SER A 263 -2.20 2.37 -23.99
CA SER A 263 -1.32 1.39 -24.64
C SER A 263 0.10 1.42 -24.07
N THR A 264 0.55 2.54 -23.54
CA THR A 264 1.93 2.81 -23.15
C THR A 264 2.45 1.91 -22.02
N PRO A 265 1.74 1.67 -20.90
CA PRO A 265 2.25 0.78 -19.88
C PRO A 265 2.22 -0.68 -20.36
N HIS A 266 3.31 -1.41 -20.15
CA HIS A 266 3.38 -2.85 -20.37
C HIS A 266 2.69 -3.60 -19.23
N ARG A 267 2.77 -3.05 -18.01
CA ARG A 267 2.10 -3.55 -16.81
C ARG A 267 1.45 -2.41 -16.03
N VAL A 268 0.43 -2.79 -15.29
CA VAL A 268 -0.27 -1.89 -14.36
C VAL A 268 -0.29 -2.55 -12.99
N VAL A 269 0.08 -1.81 -11.97
CA VAL A 269 0.00 -2.22 -10.57
C VAL A 269 -0.93 -1.26 -9.86
N THR A 270 -2.08 -1.77 -9.42
CA THR A 270 -3.08 -0.96 -8.72
C THR A 270 -2.96 -1.12 -7.21
N HIS A 271 -3.57 -0.22 -6.44
CA HIS A 271 -3.83 -0.49 -5.03
C HIS A 271 -4.73 -1.73 -4.88
N GLN A 272 -4.32 -2.66 -4.02
CA GLN A 272 -4.86 -4.01 -3.92
C GLN A 272 -6.07 -4.06 -2.97
N VAL A 273 -7.26 -3.74 -3.48
CA VAL A 273 -8.51 -3.75 -2.70
C VAL A 273 -9.28 -5.06 -2.88
N GLY A 274 -9.33 -5.59 -4.11
CA GLY A 274 -10.04 -6.80 -4.48
C GLY A 274 -10.52 -6.80 -5.93
N ARG A 275 -11.06 -7.95 -6.36
CA ARG A 275 -11.41 -8.21 -7.77
C ARG A 275 -12.36 -7.18 -8.38
N ARG A 276 -13.45 -6.86 -7.68
CA ARG A 276 -14.46 -5.92 -8.20
C ARG A 276 -13.87 -4.53 -8.43
N HIS A 277 -13.02 -4.07 -7.50
CA HIS A 277 -12.35 -2.77 -7.62
C HIS A 277 -11.41 -2.75 -8.83
N SER A 278 -10.53 -3.76 -8.96
CA SER A 278 -9.60 -3.84 -10.09
C SER A 278 -10.34 -3.90 -11.42
N SER A 279 -11.33 -4.79 -11.57
CA SER A 279 -12.09 -4.93 -12.82
C SER A 279 -12.78 -3.65 -13.24
N LEU A 280 -13.46 -2.96 -12.30
CA LEU A 280 -14.16 -1.71 -12.58
C LEU A 280 -13.19 -0.58 -12.93
N LEU A 281 -12.06 -0.51 -12.24
CA LEU A 281 -11.01 0.48 -12.50
C LEU A 281 -10.46 0.33 -13.92
N PHE A 282 -10.07 -0.89 -14.32
CA PHE A 282 -9.57 -1.17 -15.67
C PHE A 282 -10.59 -0.83 -16.75
N GLU A 283 -11.87 -1.23 -16.57
CA GLU A 283 -12.96 -0.89 -17.47
C GLU A 283 -13.09 0.63 -17.67
N LYS A 284 -13.12 1.37 -16.56
CA LYS A 284 -13.37 2.83 -16.57
C LYS A 284 -12.17 3.65 -17.05
N LEU A 285 -10.95 3.12 -16.90
CA LEU A 285 -9.75 3.76 -17.43
C LEU A 285 -9.42 3.32 -18.87
N GLY A 286 -10.15 2.33 -19.44
CA GLY A 286 -9.88 1.79 -20.77
C GLY A 286 -8.59 0.97 -20.85
N LEU A 287 -8.11 0.44 -19.72
CA LEU A 287 -6.89 -0.35 -19.65
C LEU A 287 -7.16 -1.82 -19.98
N ASP A 288 -6.22 -2.45 -20.68
CA ASP A 288 -6.27 -3.89 -20.94
C ASP A 288 -6.08 -4.69 -19.65
N PRO A 289 -7.07 -5.52 -19.22
CA PRO A 289 -6.95 -6.35 -18.04
C PRO A 289 -5.75 -7.32 -18.05
N ALA A 290 -5.22 -7.70 -19.21
CA ALA A 290 -4.05 -8.56 -19.32
C ALA A 290 -2.76 -7.88 -18.81
N LYS A 291 -2.75 -6.56 -18.66
CA LYS A 291 -1.64 -5.79 -18.10
C LYS A 291 -1.64 -5.76 -16.57
N ASP A 292 -2.75 -6.15 -15.93
CA ASP A 292 -2.87 -6.12 -14.46
C ASP A 292 -1.99 -7.20 -13.82
N TYR A 293 -1.11 -6.78 -12.91
CA TYR A 293 -0.41 -7.70 -12.03
C TYR A 293 -0.95 -7.53 -10.62
N GLN A 294 -1.55 -8.58 -10.08
CA GLN A 294 -2.31 -8.57 -8.83
C GLN A 294 -1.60 -9.39 -7.74
N SER A 295 -1.80 -8.99 -6.49
CA SER A 295 -1.38 -9.73 -5.31
C SER A 295 -2.45 -9.80 -4.21
N PHE A 296 -3.60 -9.14 -4.40
CA PHE A 296 -4.66 -9.11 -3.39
C PHE A 296 -5.21 -10.50 -3.07
N ASP A 297 -5.18 -11.42 -4.02
CA ASP A 297 -5.68 -12.78 -3.83
C ASP A 297 -4.92 -13.56 -2.74
N ARG A 298 -3.65 -13.21 -2.51
CA ARG A 298 -2.73 -13.88 -1.57
C ARG A 298 -2.19 -12.98 -0.44
N LEU A 299 -2.41 -11.67 -0.51
CA LEU A 299 -1.95 -10.74 0.52
C LEU A 299 -3.09 -9.96 1.18
N GLY A 300 -4.26 -9.90 0.54
CA GLY A 300 -5.31 -8.97 0.93
C GLY A 300 -4.93 -7.52 0.67
N ASN A 301 -5.61 -6.60 1.35
CA ASN A 301 -5.27 -5.19 1.35
C ASN A 301 -4.24 -4.90 2.46
N VAL A 302 -3.05 -4.47 2.09
CA VAL A 302 -1.94 -4.19 3.02
C VAL A 302 -1.66 -2.68 3.10
N GLY A 303 -2.70 -1.85 3.03
CA GLY A 303 -2.54 -0.40 3.18
C GLY A 303 -1.53 0.19 2.21
N SER A 304 -0.62 1.04 2.71
CA SER A 304 0.43 1.68 1.91
C SER A 304 1.47 0.70 1.36
N VAL A 305 1.59 -0.51 1.89
CA VAL A 305 2.48 -1.57 1.41
C VAL A 305 1.96 -2.22 0.13
N SER A 306 0.66 -2.14 -0.18
CA SER A 306 0.03 -2.87 -1.28
C SER A 306 0.71 -2.64 -2.64
N VAL A 307 0.87 -1.37 -3.07
CA VAL A 307 1.46 -1.07 -4.38
C VAL A 307 2.95 -1.44 -4.45
N PRO A 308 3.81 -1.00 -3.52
CA PRO A 308 5.23 -1.33 -3.59
C PRO A 308 5.50 -2.83 -3.44
N ALA A 309 4.77 -3.55 -2.60
CA ALA A 309 4.93 -5.00 -2.47
C ALA A 309 4.50 -5.73 -3.74
N THR A 310 3.39 -5.32 -4.36
CA THR A 310 2.94 -5.91 -5.62
C THR A 310 3.98 -5.69 -6.73
N LEU A 311 4.53 -4.48 -6.85
CA LEU A 311 5.61 -4.19 -7.81
C LEU A 311 6.85 -5.06 -7.54
N ALA A 312 7.31 -5.12 -6.28
CA ALA A 312 8.47 -5.94 -5.89
C ALA A 312 8.27 -7.43 -6.21
N LEU A 313 7.09 -7.96 -5.92
CA LEU A 313 6.74 -9.35 -6.24
C LEU A 313 6.68 -9.59 -7.74
N GLY A 314 6.07 -8.68 -8.50
CA GLY A 314 6.01 -8.78 -9.96
C GLY A 314 7.39 -8.84 -10.61
N ILE A 315 8.34 -8.07 -10.11
CA ILE A 315 9.74 -8.09 -10.55
C ILE A 315 10.41 -9.41 -10.13
N ALA A 316 10.29 -9.79 -8.87
CA ALA A 316 10.92 -11.01 -8.34
C ALA A 316 10.42 -12.31 -9.02
N GLU A 317 9.15 -12.34 -9.43
CA GLU A 317 8.51 -13.45 -10.14
C GLU A 317 8.74 -13.40 -11.67
N GLY A 318 9.46 -12.41 -12.18
CA GLY A 318 9.71 -12.24 -13.62
C GLY A 318 8.46 -11.89 -14.44
N ARG A 319 7.39 -11.43 -13.77
CA ARG A 319 6.13 -10.98 -14.40
C ARG A 319 6.24 -9.52 -14.87
N ILE A 320 7.14 -8.78 -14.25
CA ILE A 320 7.55 -7.43 -14.65
C ILE A 320 9.04 -7.52 -14.98
N LYS A 321 9.41 -7.17 -16.21
CA LYS A 321 10.75 -7.42 -16.75
C LYS A 321 11.54 -6.10 -16.91
N PRO A 322 12.88 -6.18 -16.96
CA PRO A 322 13.70 -5.06 -17.39
C PRO A 322 13.24 -4.48 -18.73
N GLY A 323 13.24 -3.15 -18.86
CA GLY A 323 12.74 -2.41 -20.02
C GLY A 323 11.21 -2.18 -20.01
N GLU A 324 10.46 -2.81 -19.12
CA GLU A 324 9.01 -2.59 -19.07
C GLU A 324 8.65 -1.28 -18.34
N ARG A 325 7.68 -0.56 -18.92
CA ARG A 325 7.02 0.60 -18.33
C ARG A 325 5.84 0.14 -17.50
N VAL A 326 5.78 0.60 -16.26
CA VAL A 326 4.74 0.20 -15.30
C VAL A 326 3.99 1.44 -14.81
N ALA A 327 2.66 1.41 -14.89
CA ALA A 327 1.82 2.42 -14.24
C ALA A 327 1.46 1.95 -12.82
N LEU A 328 1.81 2.74 -11.82
CA LEU A 328 1.45 2.52 -10.42
C LEU A 328 0.22 3.37 -10.09
N LEU A 329 -0.92 2.74 -9.85
CA LEU A 329 -2.19 3.42 -9.65
C LEU A 329 -2.63 3.29 -8.19
N GLY A 330 -2.35 4.32 -7.41
CA GLY A 330 -2.71 4.39 -6.00
C GLY A 330 -4.04 5.10 -5.78
N ILE A 331 -4.79 4.61 -4.80
CA ILE A 331 -5.97 5.26 -4.24
C ILE A 331 -6.00 5.03 -2.74
N GLY A 332 -6.49 6.02 -1.99
CA GLY A 332 -6.60 5.95 -0.53
C GLY A 332 -7.78 6.73 -0.02
N SER A 333 -8.16 6.44 1.23
CA SER A 333 -9.20 7.18 1.95
C SER A 333 -8.87 8.68 1.96
N GLY A 334 -9.90 9.51 2.00
CA GLY A 334 -9.70 10.94 2.04
C GLY A 334 -10.53 11.77 1.06
N LEU A 335 -10.94 11.38 -0.15
CA LEU A 335 -10.30 10.46 -1.08
C LEU A 335 -9.11 11.09 -1.76
N ALA A 336 -8.07 10.35 -1.97
CA ALA A 336 -6.93 10.80 -2.77
C ALA A 336 -6.51 9.71 -3.76
N SER A 337 -5.99 10.11 -4.91
CA SER A 337 -5.39 9.22 -5.91
C SER A 337 -4.02 9.76 -6.30
N MET A 338 -3.04 8.87 -6.44
CA MET A 338 -1.72 9.20 -6.98
C MET A 338 -1.32 8.14 -7.98
N MET A 339 -0.89 8.56 -9.14
CA MET A 339 -0.42 7.69 -10.22
C MET A 339 1.01 8.04 -10.59
N LEU A 340 1.89 7.05 -10.61
CA LEU A 340 3.30 7.21 -10.95
C LEU A 340 3.65 6.34 -12.15
N ALA A 341 4.44 6.91 -13.06
CA ALA A 341 5.04 6.24 -14.20
C ALA A 341 6.45 5.80 -13.83
N VAL A 342 6.75 4.52 -13.98
CA VAL A 342 8.09 3.98 -13.74
C VAL A 342 8.54 3.10 -14.90
N GLU A 343 9.87 2.94 -15.05
CA GLU A 343 10.49 2.04 -16.02
C GLU A 343 11.53 1.17 -15.30
N CYS A 344 11.37 -0.15 -15.37
CA CYS A 344 12.33 -1.11 -14.82
C CYS A 344 13.59 -1.15 -15.70
N GLN A 345 14.80 -1.14 -15.08
CA GLN A 345 16.08 -1.20 -15.79
C GLN A 345 16.74 -2.56 -15.65
#